data_aff74bd3e325a7ac2aae80d225c0a4ca
#
_entry.id   aff74bd3e325a7ac2aae80d225c0a4ca
#
_cell.length_a   1.000
_cell.length_b   1.000
_cell.length_c   1.000
_cell.angle_alpha   90.00
_cell.angle_beta   90.00
_cell.angle_gamma   90.00
#
_symmetry.space_group_name_H-M   'P 1'
#
loop_
_entity.id
_entity.type
_entity.pdbx_description
1 polymer ?
#
loop_
_entity_poly.entity_id
_entity_poly.type
_entity_poly.pdbx_seq_one_letter_code
_entity_poly.pdbx_strand_id
1 'polypeptide(L)'
;MMAALHPDAVCAVPPSNALHRRGLGRRPSITREDLVIASMALLGPNRSVSTLGLREVAREAGIAPNSFYRHFRDIDELAVTLIDRAGSSLRTVIGQARHRASTGRSVVRSSVEAFFDQLRADDKFLHLLLREGLAGSDAYKQAVDAQLRFFEDELQEDLVRLADATGIPLHAPALVARAITRLVFAVGASAMDLPPERDPEQIDELTTMVKMIVIGARAMSADTSATAD
;
A
#
# COMPACT_ATOMS: atom_id res chain seq x y z
N MET A 1 36.58 73.01 27.06
CA MET A 1 35.75 74.23 26.93
C MET A 1 34.41 73.77 26.43
N MET A 2 33.51 73.54 27.36
CA MET A 2 32.26 74.32 27.58
C MET A 2 31.46 74.44 26.26
N ALA A 3 30.22 74.17 26.19
CA ALA A 3 29.02 74.13 27.07
C ALA A 3 27.92 73.56 26.21
N ALA A 4 27.02 72.85 26.67
CA ALA A 4 25.82 73.09 27.51
C ALA A 4 24.52 73.05 26.70
N LEU A 5 23.58 72.24 27.23
CA LEU A 5 22.17 72.44 27.53
C LEU A 5 21.10 72.32 26.40
N HIS A 6 20.35 71.28 26.51
CA HIS A 6 18.86 71.11 26.75
C HIS A 6 17.89 72.21 26.28
N PRO A 7 16.59 71.99 26.10
CA PRO A 7 15.72 70.86 26.46
C PRO A 7 14.56 70.56 25.48
N ASP A 8 13.82 69.48 25.83
CA ASP A 8 12.38 69.21 25.70
C ASP A 8 11.65 69.45 24.35
N ALA A 9 11.25 68.37 23.75
CA ALA A 9 9.97 68.27 23.07
C ALA A 9 9.27 66.96 23.39
N VAL A 10 8.33 67.10 24.28
CA VAL A 10 7.25 66.08 24.51
C VAL A 10 6.52 65.92 23.20
N CYS A 11 6.57 64.77 22.59
CA CYS A 11 5.72 64.43 21.47
C CYS A 11 4.79 63.29 21.84
N ALA A 12 3.55 63.56 21.69
CA ALA A 12 2.37 62.80 22.07
C ALA A 12 2.36 61.40 21.48
N VAL A 13 1.98 60.44 22.32
CA VAL A 13 1.60 59.07 21.95
C VAL A 13 0.23 59.15 21.25
N PRO A 14 0.11 58.63 20.01
CA PRO A 14 -1.21 58.46 19.42
C PRO A 14 -1.87 57.19 19.99
N PRO A 15 -3.19 57.16 20.11
CA PRO A 15 -3.92 56.06 20.76
C PRO A 15 -3.88 54.82 19.91
N SER A 16 -3.47 53.73 20.57
CA SER A 16 -3.64 52.36 20.14
C SER A 16 -5.13 52.09 19.90
N ASN A 17 -5.52 51.97 18.64
CA ASN A 17 -6.72 51.17 18.30
C ASN A 17 -6.74 50.90 16.79
N ALA A 18 -5.85 49.98 16.34
CA ALA A 18 -6.04 49.25 15.10
C ALA A 18 -6.09 47.77 15.46
N LEU A 19 -7.25 47.33 15.90
CA LEU A 19 -7.64 45.91 15.90
C LEU A 19 -7.45 45.40 14.47
N HIS A 20 -6.32 44.80 14.22
CA HIS A 20 -6.13 43.94 13.06
C HIS A 20 -7.18 42.84 13.16
N ARG A 21 -8.30 43.02 12.47
CA ARG A 21 -9.12 41.92 12.00
C ARG A 21 -8.22 41.06 11.12
N ARG A 22 -7.52 40.12 11.78
CA ARG A 22 -6.97 38.96 11.06
C ARG A 22 -8.17 38.33 10.38
N GLY A 23 -8.23 38.49 9.06
CA GLY A 23 -9.18 37.81 8.23
C GLY A 23 -9.14 36.34 8.64
N LEU A 24 -10.30 35.79 8.98
CA LEU A 24 -10.52 34.35 9.11
C LEU A 24 -10.14 33.76 7.76
N GLY A 25 -8.88 33.34 7.62
CA GLY A 25 -8.41 32.56 6.49
C GLY A 25 -9.37 31.39 6.40
N ARG A 26 -10.03 31.25 5.25
CA ARG A 26 -10.89 30.13 4.91
C ARG A 26 -10.09 28.88 5.26
N ARG A 27 -10.51 28.11 6.28
CA ARG A 27 -9.91 26.82 6.61
C ARG A 27 -9.82 26.05 5.29
N PRO A 28 -8.65 25.52 4.91
CA PRO A 28 -8.54 24.73 3.69
C PRO A 28 -9.65 23.68 3.72
N SER A 29 -10.42 23.59 2.64
CA SER A 29 -11.49 22.62 2.55
C SER A 29 -10.84 21.24 2.60
N ILE A 30 -11.23 20.45 3.57
CA ILE A 30 -10.74 19.07 3.67
C ILE A 30 -11.07 18.32 2.38
N THR A 31 -10.18 17.50 1.95
CA THR A 31 -10.31 16.69 0.73
C THR A 31 -10.66 15.24 1.07
N ARG A 32 -11.05 14.46 0.06
CA ARG A 32 -11.22 13.00 0.18
C ARG A 32 -9.90 12.34 0.62
N GLU A 33 -8.77 12.84 0.11
CA GLU A 33 -7.43 12.37 0.45
C GLU A 33 -7.07 12.59 1.92
N ASP A 34 -7.43 13.74 2.49
CA ASP A 34 -7.17 14.00 3.91
C ASP A 34 -7.90 13.00 4.82
N LEU A 35 -9.10 12.55 4.44
CA LEU A 35 -9.83 11.50 5.15
C LEU A 35 -9.16 10.14 5.01
N VAL A 36 -8.62 9.81 3.84
CA VAL A 36 -7.82 8.59 3.62
C VAL A 36 -6.57 8.60 4.50
N ILE A 37 -5.83 9.71 4.52
CA ILE A 37 -4.63 9.87 5.36
C ILE A 37 -4.97 9.75 6.84
N ALA A 38 -6.02 10.43 7.31
CA ALA A 38 -6.49 10.34 8.69
C ALA A 38 -6.87 8.90 9.08
N SER A 39 -7.53 8.19 8.17
CA SER A 39 -7.91 6.79 8.39
C SER A 39 -6.68 5.88 8.48
N MET A 40 -5.69 6.07 7.61
CA MET A 40 -4.43 5.34 7.66
C MET A 40 -3.65 5.62 8.95
N ALA A 41 -3.70 6.85 9.47
CA ALA A 41 -3.08 7.18 10.76
C ALA A 41 -3.72 6.40 11.93
N LEU A 42 -5.03 6.18 11.86
CA LEU A 42 -5.78 5.43 12.87
C LEU A 42 -5.57 3.91 12.79
N LEU A 43 -5.20 3.40 11.61
CA LEU A 43 -4.92 1.99 11.42
C LEU A 43 -3.53 1.65 11.96
N GLY A 44 -3.47 0.78 12.94
CA GLY A 44 -2.24 0.16 13.40
C GLY A 44 -2.02 -1.20 12.73
N PRO A 45 -0.89 -1.84 12.93
CA PRO A 45 -0.57 -3.15 12.35
C PRO A 45 -1.59 -4.23 12.76
N ASN A 46 -2.27 -4.04 13.89
CA ASN A 46 -3.22 -5.01 14.44
C ASN A 46 -4.69 -4.56 14.39
N ARG A 47 -5.00 -3.52 13.62
CA ARG A 47 -6.36 -2.98 13.57
C ARG A 47 -7.00 -3.20 12.21
N SER A 48 -8.16 -3.86 12.19
CA SER A 48 -9.00 -4.02 10.99
C SER A 48 -9.71 -2.71 10.63
N VAL A 49 -9.90 -2.49 9.34
CA VAL A 49 -10.68 -1.36 8.79
C VAL A 49 -12.13 -1.39 9.29
N SER A 50 -12.68 -2.58 9.51
CA SER A 50 -14.03 -2.78 10.03
C SER A 50 -14.27 -2.16 11.42
N THR A 51 -13.18 -1.86 12.15
CA THR A 51 -13.26 -1.22 13.48
C THR A 51 -13.15 0.31 13.41
N LEU A 52 -12.95 0.89 12.24
CA LEU A 52 -12.93 2.33 12.06
C LEU A 52 -14.33 2.91 12.25
N GLY A 53 -14.43 3.91 13.12
CA GLY A 53 -15.65 4.66 13.32
C GLY A 53 -15.66 5.98 12.57
N LEU A 54 -16.76 6.32 11.87
CA LEU A 54 -16.91 7.60 11.16
C LEU A 54 -16.53 8.80 12.03
N ARG A 55 -17.00 8.81 13.31
CA ARG A 55 -16.72 9.91 14.24
C ARG A 55 -15.24 10.01 14.60
N GLU A 56 -14.56 8.89 14.67
CA GLU A 56 -13.13 8.81 14.94
C GLU A 56 -12.32 9.34 13.76
N VAL A 57 -12.63 8.90 12.54
CA VAL A 57 -12.01 9.41 11.31
C VAL A 57 -12.24 10.91 11.15
N ALA A 58 -13.46 11.39 11.35
CA ALA A 58 -13.77 12.81 11.28
C ALA A 58 -12.98 13.63 12.30
N ARG A 59 -12.84 13.13 13.55
CA ARG A 59 -12.06 13.77 14.60
C ARG A 59 -10.57 13.83 14.23
N GLU A 60 -10.01 12.73 13.73
CA GLU A 60 -8.61 12.68 13.28
C GLU A 60 -8.36 13.65 12.12
N ALA A 61 -9.28 13.74 11.18
CA ALA A 61 -9.23 14.69 10.08
C ALA A 61 -9.56 16.16 10.48
N GLY A 62 -9.93 16.41 11.74
CA GLY A 62 -10.24 17.76 12.22
C GLY A 62 -11.53 18.36 11.67
N ILE A 63 -12.54 17.53 11.32
CA ILE A 63 -13.83 17.95 10.79
C ILE A 63 -15.02 17.53 11.66
N ALA A 64 -16.15 18.18 11.43
CA ALA A 64 -17.42 17.70 11.99
C ALA A 64 -17.85 16.39 11.29
N PRO A 65 -18.44 15.42 12.01
CA PRO A 65 -18.87 14.14 11.44
C PRO A 65 -19.75 14.27 10.20
N ASN A 66 -20.64 15.26 10.15
CA ASN A 66 -21.51 15.51 9.00
C ASN A 66 -20.74 15.94 7.74
N SER A 67 -19.52 16.47 7.87
CA SER A 67 -18.68 16.84 6.74
C SER A 67 -18.08 15.64 6.03
N PHE A 68 -17.98 14.49 6.69
CA PHE A 68 -17.55 13.24 6.12
C PHE A 68 -18.39 12.83 4.90
N TYR A 69 -19.72 12.97 5.01
CA TYR A 69 -20.68 12.57 3.97
C TYR A 69 -20.59 13.38 2.66
N ARG A 70 -19.77 14.43 2.63
CA ARG A 70 -19.43 15.14 1.39
C ARG A 70 -18.41 14.40 0.54
N HIS A 71 -17.67 13.46 1.13
CA HIS A 71 -16.54 12.77 0.51
C HIS A 71 -16.77 11.27 0.37
N PHE A 72 -17.44 10.66 1.33
CA PHE A 72 -17.77 9.24 1.37
C PHE A 72 -19.22 9.05 1.81
N ARG A 73 -19.91 8.12 1.16
CA ARG A 73 -21.28 7.76 1.49
C ARG A 73 -21.36 7.14 2.90
N ASP A 74 -20.39 6.29 3.22
CA ASP A 74 -20.31 5.54 4.46
C ASP A 74 -18.85 5.15 4.76
N ILE A 75 -18.64 4.47 5.88
CA ILE A 75 -17.32 4.00 6.29
C ILE A 75 -16.83 2.86 5.40
N ASP A 76 -17.73 2.08 4.81
CA ASP A 76 -17.36 0.96 3.94
C ASP A 76 -16.79 1.45 2.61
N GLU A 77 -17.33 2.53 2.03
CA GLU A 77 -16.74 3.16 0.84
C GLU A 77 -15.32 3.68 1.12
N LEU A 78 -15.10 4.27 2.29
CA LEU A 78 -13.77 4.68 2.71
C LEU A 78 -12.85 3.46 2.87
N ALA A 79 -13.32 2.38 3.49
CA ALA A 79 -12.56 1.15 3.70
C ALA A 79 -12.13 0.51 2.36
N VAL A 80 -13.04 0.41 1.39
CA VAL A 80 -12.71 -0.07 0.03
C VAL A 80 -11.66 0.84 -0.63
N THR A 81 -11.78 2.17 -0.47
CA THR A 81 -10.78 3.13 -0.98
C THR A 81 -9.39 2.91 -0.36
N LEU A 82 -9.33 2.57 0.93
CA LEU A 82 -8.07 2.25 1.60
C LEU A 82 -7.45 0.96 1.05
N ILE A 83 -8.27 -0.07 0.81
CA ILE A 83 -7.84 -1.35 0.22
C ILE A 83 -7.29 -1.12 -1.20
N ASP A 84 -7.99 -0.33 -2.02
CA ASP A 84 -7.56 -0.01 -3.39
C ASP A 84 -6.21 0.73 -3.39
N ARG A 85 -6.04 1.69 -2.49
CA ARG A 85 -4.79 2.43 -2.35
C ARG A 85 -3.65 1.52 -1.89
N ALA A 86 -3.92 0.65 -0.93
CA ALA A 86 -2.95 -0.32 -0.43
C ALA A 86 -2.46 -1.25 -1.56
N GLY A 87 -3.38 -1.80 -2.35
CA GLY A 87 -3.06 -2.64 -3.49
C GLY A 87 -2.22 -1.92 -4.54
N SER A 88 -2.59 -0.68 -4.90
CA SER A 88 -1.85 0.12 -5.86
C SER A 88 -0.43 0.45 -5.40
N SER A 89 -0.26 0.83 -4.12
CA SER A 89 1.06 1.10 -3.53
C SER A 89 1.95 -0.13 -3.56
N LEU A 90 1.43 -1.27 -3.10
CA LEU A 90 2.18 -2.53 -3.08
C LEU A 90 2.59 -3.00 -4.48
N ARG A 91 1.70 -2.91 -5.49
CA ARG A 91 2.05 -3.23 -6.90
C ARG A 91 3.25 -2.43 -7.39
N THR A 92 3.27 -1.13 -7.09
CA THR A 92 4.39 -0.26 -7.47
C THR A 92 5.71 -0.75 -6.87
N VAL A 93 5.73 -1.11 -5.59
CA VAL A 93 6.95 -1.59 -4.90
C VAL A 93 7.41 -2.93 -5.46
N ILE A 94 6.51 -3.90 -5.58
CA ILE A 94 6.85 -5.25 -6.08
C ILE A 94 7.24 -5.19 -7.57
N GLY A 95 6.55 -4.39 -8.39
CA GLY A 95 6.91 -4.17 -9.79
C GLY A 95 8.32 -3.60 -9.95
N GLN A 96 8.69 -2.60 -9.14
CA GLN A 96 10.05 -2.06 -9.13
C GLN A 96 11.10 -3.10 -8.69
N ALA A 97 10.80 -3.97 -7.74
CA ALA A 97 11.70 -5.04 -7.32
C ALA A 97 11.96 -6.03 -8.48
N ARG A 98 10.90 -6.44 -9.20
CA ARG A 98 11.02 -7.31 -10.38
C ARG A 98 11.89 -6.68 -11.46
N HIS A 99 11.70 -5.39 -11.77
CA HIS A 99 12.50 -4.69 -12.78
C HIS A 99 13.97 -4.57 -12.41
N ARG A 100 14.29 -4.29 -11.14
CA ARG A 100 15.69 -4.17 -10.68
C ARG A 100 16.42 -5.51 -10.68
N ALA A 101 15.72 -6.61 -10.50
CA ALA A 101 16.30 -7.94 -10.43
C ALA A 101 16.72 -8.52 -11.79
N SER A 102 16.41 -7.87 -12.92
CA SER A 102 16.71 -8.35 -14.28
C SER A 102 18.22 -8.49 -14.59
N THR A 103 19.11 -8.05 -13.71
CA THR A 103 20.56 -7.94 -13.92
C THR A 103 21.44 -8.75 -12.97
N GLY A 104 21.05 -9.99 -12.60
CA GLY A 104 22.01 -10.90 -11.94
C GLY A 104 21.55 -11.64 -10.68
N ARG A 105 20.43 -11.28 -10.07
CA ARG A 105 19.77 -12.07 -9.02
C ARG A 105 18.54 -12.77 -9.58
N SER A 106 18.18 -13.91 -9.00
CA SER A 106 16.90 -14.55 -9.31
C SER A 106 15.75 -13.57 -9.08
N VAL A 107 15.02 -13.19 -10.13
CA VAL A 107 13.84 -12.33 -10.08
C VAL A 107 12.84 -12.81 -9.02
N VAL A 108 12.66 -14.14 -8.93
CA VAL A 108 11.79 -14.77 -7.94
C VAL A 108 12.22 -14.38 -6.52
N ARG A 109 13.49 -14.61 -6.19
CA ARG A 109 14.01 -14.32 -4.85
C ARG A 109 13.89 -12.83 -4.51
N SER A 110 14.30 -11.96 -5.41
CA SER A 110 14.22 -10.51 -5.18
C SER A 110 12.80 -10.00 -5.00
N SER A 111 11.82 -10.60 -5.68
CA SER A 111 10.41 -10.26 -5.51
C SER A 111 9.87 -10.73 -4.15
N VAL A 112 10.28 -11.93 -3.70
CA VAL A 112 9.92 -12.46 -2.39
C VAL A 112 10.55 -11.64 -1.27
N GLU A 113 11.85 -11.30 -1.39
CA GLU A 113 12.55 -10.42 -0.43
C GLU A 113 11.83 -9.06 -0.33
N ALA A 114 11.50 -8.42 -1.45
CA ALA A 114 10.77 -7.15 -1.45
C ALA A 114 9.38 -7.25 -0.82
N PHE A 115 8.70 -8.37 -0.95
CA PHE A 115 7.43 -8.62 -0.28
C PHE A 115 7.61 -8.71 1.25
N PHE A 116 8.63 -9.44 1.72
CA PHE A 116 8.94 -9.53 3.15
C PHE A 116 9.45 -8.20 3.71
N ASP A 117 10.25 -7.43 2.95
CA ASP A 117 10.64 -6.09 3.33
C ASP A 117 9.41 -5.19 3.56
N GLN A 118 8.39 -5.30 2.70
CA GLN A 118 7.11 -4.58 2.90
C GLN A 118 6.31 -5.13 4.08
N LEU A 119 6.37 -6.43 4.35
CA LEU A 119 5.71 -7.03 5.51
C LEU A 119 6.28 -6.50 6.83
N ARG A 120 7.58 -6.19 6.86
CA ARG A 120 8.30 -5.67 8.04
C ARG A 120 8.43 -4.14 8.06
N ALA A 121 8.17 -3.48 6.93
CA ALA A 121 8.13 -2.03 6.89
C ALA A 121 7.00 -1.49 7.78
N ASP A 122 7.20 -0.28 8.27
CA ASP A 122 6.16 0.47 9.00
C ASP A 122 4.99 0.90 8.07
N ASP A 123 4.93 0.31 6.89
CA ASP A 123 3.89 0.51 5.89
C ASP A 123 2.71 -0.43 6.14
N LYS A 124 1.62 0.17 6.57
CA LYS A 124 0.38 -0.52 6.95
C LYS A 124 -0.38 -1.15 5.79
N PHE A 125 0.03 -0.87 4.54
CA PHE A 125 -0.73 -1.26 3.36
C PHE A 125 -0.78 -2.77 3.14
N LEU A 126 0.37 -3.45 3.23
CA LEU A 126 0.39 -4.90 3.07
C LEU A 126 -0.40 -5.59 4.19
N HIS A 127 -0.21 -5.15 5.44
CA HIS A 127 -0.96 -5.68 6.59
C HIS A 127 -2.47 -5.52 6.42
N LEU A 128 -2.92 -4.38 5.88
CA LEU A 128 -4.32 -4.14 5.58
C LEU A 128 -4.86 -5.15 4.56
N LEU A 129 -4.16 -5.37 3.44
CA LEU A 129 -4.59 -6.33 2.42
C LEU A 129 -4.65 -7.75 2.96
N LEU A 130 -3.61 -8.19 3.68
CA LEU A 130 -3.54 -9.53 4.24
C LEU A 130 -4.66 -9.79 5.26
N ARG A 131 -4.92 -8.83 6.14
CA ARG A 131 -5.93 -8.92 7.19
C ARG A 131 -7.35 -8.92 6.63
N GLU A 132 -7.67 -7.94 5.79
CA GLU A 132 -9.02 -7.79 5.24
C GLU A 132 -9.37 -8.90 4.25
N GLY A 133 -8.38 -9.47 3.58
CA GLY A 133 -8.55 -10.63 2.73
C GLY A 133 -8.97 -11.89 3.50
N LEU A 134 -8.54 -12.04 4.75
CA LEU A 134 -8.87 -13.19 5.59
C LEU A 134 -10.11 -12.97 6.47
N ALA A 135 -10.15 -11.85 7.19
CA ALA A 135 -11.10 -11.61 8.27
C ALA A 135 -12.10 -10.49 8.00
N GLY A 136 -11.95 -9.76 6.89
CA GLY A 136 -12.82 -8.65 6.52
C GLY A 136 -14.25 -9.09 6.14
N SER A 137 -15.14 -8.09 5.96
CA SER A 137 -16.47 -8.30 5.41
C SER A 137 -16.40 -8.83 3.97
N ASP A 138 -17.51 -9.32 3.43
CA ASP A 138 -17.54 -9.80 2.04
C ASP A 138 -17.17 -8.69 1.04
N ALA A 139 -17.59 -7.44 1.29
CA ALA A 139 -17.21 -6.30 0.46
C ALA A 139 -15.69 -6.06 0.49
N TYR A 140 -15.05 -6.17 1.66
CA TYR A 140 -13.60 -6.00 1.80
C TYR A 140 -12.82 -7.14 1.15
N LYS A 141 -13.28 -8.39 1.35
CA LYS A 141 -12.69 -9.56 0.67
C LYS A 141 -12.76 -9.43 -0.85
N GLN A 142 -13.89 -8.95 -1.38
CA GLN A 142 -14.04 -8.69 -2.82
C GLN A 142 -13.09 -7.58 -3.31
N ALA A 143 -12.92 -6.51 -2.53
CA ALA A 143 -11.98 -5.45 -2.85
C ALA A 143 -10.53 -5.96 -2.85
N VAL A 144 -10.13 -6.73 -1.84
CA VAL A 144 -8.81 -7.38 -1.81
C VAL A 144 -8.63 -8.34 -2.99
N ASP A 145 -9.65 -9.16 -3.29
CA ASP A 145 -9.60 -10.10 -4.41
C ASP A 145 -9.46 -9.37 -5.76
N ALA A 146 -10.09 -8.21 -5.92
CA ALA A 146 -9.88 -7.36 -7.08
C ALA A 146 -8.43 -6.85 -7.17
N GLN A 147 -7.82 -6.46 -6.04
CA GLN A 147 -6.40 -6.06 -6.03
C GLN A 147 -5.48 -7.24 -6.36
N LEU A 148 -5.77 -8.45 -5.87
CA LEU A 148 -4.98 -9.64 -6.20
C LEU A 148 -5.03 -9.96 -7.70
N ARG A 149 -6.17 -9.76 -8.37
CA ARG A 149 -6.26 -9.92 -9.83
C ARG A 149 -5.32 -9.00 -10.58
N PHE A 150 -5.14 -7.76 -10.16
CA PHE A 150 -4.14 -6.88 -10.78
C PHE A 150 -2.70 -7.40 -10.61
N PHE A 151 -2.35 -7.98 -9.46
CA PHE A 151 -1.06 -8.64 -9.31
C PHE A 151 -0.93 -9.88 -10.21
N GLU A 152 -1.99 -10.66 -10.35
CA GLU A 152 -2.06 -11.83 -11.23
C GLU A 152 -1.82 -11.42 -12.69
N ASP A 153 -2.49 -10.36 -13.16
CA ASP A 153 -2.38 -9.86 -14.53
C ASP A 153 -0.95 -9.35 -14.82
N GLU A 154 -0.38 -8.50 -13.96
CA GLU A 154 0.98 -8.00 -14.11
C GLU A 154 2.03 -9.14 -14.10
N LEU A 155 1.87 -10.11 -13.20
CA LEU A 155 2.77 -11.26 -13.14
C LEU A 155 2.63 -12.15 -14.36
N GLN A 156 1.42 -12.34 -14.88
CA GLN A 156 1.19 -13.07 -16.11
C GLN A 156 1.94 -12.42 -17.29
N GLU A 157 1.84 -11.11 -17.46
CA GLU A 157 2.56 -10.37 -18.49
C GLU A 157 4.08 -10.54 -18.36
N ASP A 158 4.61 -10.46 -17.12
CA ASP A 158 6.04 -10.68 -16.86
C ASP A 158 6.48 -12.12 -17.23
N LEU A 159 5.65 -13.11 -16.89
CA LEU A 159 5.94 -14.52 -17.20
C LEU A 159 5.91 -14.80 -18.72
N VAL A 160 4.95 -14.23 -19.45
CA VAL A 160 4.89 -14.34 -20.92
C VAL A 160 6.11 -13.70 -21.56
N ARG A 161 6.45 -12.46 -21.16
CA ARG A 161 7.67 -11.80 -21.67
C ARG A 161 8.94 -12.62 -21.42
N LEU A 162 9.05 -13.24 -20.25
CA LEU A 162 10.20 -14.09 -19.92
C LEU A 162 10.24 -15.37 -20.76
N ALA A 163 9.08 -15.99 -21.00
CA ALA A 163 8.97 -17.17 -21.85
C ALA A 163 9.41 -16.84 -23.29
N ASP A 164 8.92 -15.73 -23.85
CA ASP A 164 9.28 -15.26 -25.19
C ASP A 164 10.77 -14.95 -25.30
N ALA A 165 11.33 -14.23 -24.31
CA ALA A 165 12.75 -13.84 -24.30
C ALA A 165 13.71 -15.05 -24.19
N THR A 166 13.27 -16.12 -23.53
CA THR A 166 14.07 -17.33 -23.32
C THR A 166 13.81 -18.42 -24.37
N GLY A 167 12.75 -18.29 -25.14
CA GLY A 167 12.27 -19.34 -26.06
C GLY A 167 11.76 -20.59 -25.35
N ILE A 168 11.50 -20.52 -24.05
CA ILE A 168 11.02 -21.64 -23.24
C ILE A 168 9.54 -21.38 -22.92
N PRO A 169 8.60 -22.12 -23.53
CA PRO A 169 7.17 -21.91 -23.32
C PRO A 169 6.76 -22.22 -21.91
N LEU A 170 5.70 -21.56 -21.45
CA LEU A 170 5.12 -21.75 -20.13
C LEU A 170 3.66 -22.20 -20.30
N HIS A 171 3.30 -23.35 -19.72
CA HIS A 171 1.93 -23.83 -19.72
C HIS A 171 1.04 -22.95 -18.84
N ALA A 172 -0.11 -22.52 -19.37
CA ALA A 172 -1.15 -21.77 -18.66
C ALA A 172 -0.60 -20.59 -17.81
N PRO A 173 0.04 -19.56 -18.40
CA PRO A 173 0.68 -18.46 -17.65
C PRO A 173 -0.26 -17.76 -16.66
N ALA A 174 -1.54 -17.59 -17.01
CA ALA A 174 -2.54 -17.00 -16.11
C ALA A 174 -2.74 -17.84 -14.84
N LEU A 175 -2.77 -19.17 -14.97
CA LEU A 175 -2.91 -20.06 -13.82
C LEU A 175 -1.64 -20.05 -12.95
N VAL A 176 -0.46 -20.01 -13.58
CA VAL A 176 0.82 -19.88 -12.88
C VAL A 176 0.86 -18.56 -12.08
N ALA A 177 0.52 -17.45 -12.70
CA ALA A 177 0.47 -16.14 -12.05
C ALA A 177 -0.48 -16.14 -10.86
N ARG A 178 -1.69 -16.69 -11.03
CA ARG A 178 -2.67 -16.85 -9.96
C ARG A 178 -2.14 -17.71 -8.81
N ALA A 179 -1.56 -18.87 -9.10
CA ALA A 179 -1.03 -19.77 -8.10
C ALA A 179 0.08 -19.10 -7.27
N ILE A 180 1.01 -18.41 -7.93
CA ILE A 180 2.11 -17.70 -7.28
C ILE A 180 1.57 -16.56 -6.40
N THR A 181 0.69 -15.70 -6.93
CA THR A 181 0.12 -14.57 -6.18
C THR A 181 -0.61 -15.05 -4.94
N ARG A 182 -1.49 -16.05 -5.06
CA ARG A 182 -2.24 -16.59 -3.92
C ARG A 182 -1.34 -17.25 -2.89
N LEU A 183 -0.32 -17.98 -3.32
CA LEU A 183 0.68 -18.58 -2.42
C LEU A 183 1.45 -17.51 -1.64
N VAL A 184 1.96 -16.48 -2.31
CA VAL A 184 2.73 -15.40 -1.66
C VAL A 184 1.89 -14.68 -0.62
N PHE A 185 0.64 -14.36 -0.92
CA PHE A 185 -0.26 -13.70 0.03
C PHE A 185 -0.66 -14.62 1.19
N ALA A 186 -0.87 -15.91 0.96
CA ALA A 186 -1.17 -16.87 2.03
C ALA A 186 0.02 -17.04 2.99
N VAL A 187 1.23 -17.18 2.47
CA VAL A 187 2.45 -17.25 3.29
C VAL A 187 2.68 -15.93 4.04
N GLY A 188 2.49 -14.80 3.37
CA GLY A 188 2.60 -13.48 4.01
C GLY A 188 1.62 -13.29 5.17
N ALA A 189 0.38 -13.75 5.02
CA ALA A 189 -0.61 -13.70 6.09
C ALA A 189 -0.18 -14.52 7.31
N SER A 190 0.39 -15.70 7.08
CA SER A 190 0.94 -16.54 8.17
C SER A 190 2.19 -15.93 8.80
N ALA A 191 3.03 -15.28 7.98
CA ALA A 191 4.28 -14.67 8.43
C ALA A 191 4.08 -13.40 9.27
N MET A 192 2.91 -12.72 9.17
CA MET A 192 2.62 -11.54 9.99
C MET A 192 2.77 -11.79 11.49
N ASP A 193 2.38 -12.97 11.93
CA ASP A 193 2.37 -13.36 13.34
C ASP A 193 3.68 -14.03 13.78
N LEU A 194 4.64 -14.21 12.87
CA LEU A 194 5.94 -14.80 13.16
C LEU A 194 6.98 -13.72 13.47
N PRO A 195 7.97 -14.03 14.31
CA PRO A 195 9.06 -13.11 14.58
C PRO A 195 9.95 -12.92 13.33
N PRO A 196 10.51 -11.70 13.09
CA PRO A 196 11.32 -11.39 11.91
C PRO A 196 12.55 -12.30 11.71
N GLU A 197 13.05 -12.93 12.77
CA GLU A 197 14.15 -13.87 12.72
C GLU A 197 13.85 -15.12 11.87
N ARG A 198 12.55 -15.40 11.64
CA ARG A 198 12.10 -16.50 10.77
C ARG A 198 12.01 -16.13 9.30
N ASP A 199 12.14 -14.85 8.95
CA ASP A 199 11.99 -14.36 7.57
C ASP A 199 12.97 -15.01 6.59
N PRO A 200 14.26 -15.20 6.89
CA PRO A 200 15.18 -15.85 5.95
C PRO A 200 14.73 -17.26 5.55
N GLU A 201 14.23 -18.06 6.51
CA GLU A 201 13.72 -19.40 6.27
C GLU A 201 12.44 -19.34 5.39
N GLN A 202 11.51 -18.43 5.72
CA GLN A 202 10.26 -18.25 4.96
C GLN A 202 10.53 -17.77 3.52
N ILE A 203 11.50 -16.88 3.33
CA ILE A 203 11.93 -16.41 2.01
C ILE A 203 12.52 -17.55 1.18
N ASP A 204 13.36 -18.40 1.78
CA ASP A 204 13.97 -19.53 1.10
C ASP A 204 12.92 -20.59 0.69
N GLU A 205 12.01 -20.91 1.59
CA GLU A 205 10.91 -21.84 1.33
C GLU A 205 9.98 -21.30 0.23
N LEU A 206 9.50 -20.08 0.37
CA LEU A 206 8.60 -19.46 -0.62
C LEU A 206 9.26 -19.32 -2.00
N THR A 207 10.54 -18.92 -2.03
CA THR A 207 11.32 -18.85 -3.27
C THR A 207 11.38 -20.24 -3.95
N THR A 208 11.56 -21.29 -3.16
CA THR A 208 11.60 -22.68 -3.66
C THR A 208 10.24 -23.11 -4.20
N MET A 209 9.16 -22.84 -3.48
CA MET A 209 7.79 -23.18 -3.92
C MET A 209 7.44 -22.46 -5.23
N VAL A 210 7.76 -21.17 -5.37
CA VAL A 210 7.53 -20.41 -6.61
C VAL A 210 8.33 -21.00 -7.77
N LYS A 211 9.60 -21.38 -7.55
CA LYS A 211 10.43 -22.06 -8.57
C LYS A 211 9.83 -23.40 -8.98
N MET A 212 9.32 -24.18 -8.06
CA MET A 212 8.66 -25.46 -8.36
C MET A 212 7.43 -25.26 -9.26
N ILE A 213 6.60 -24.23 -8.98
CA ILE A 213 5.45 -23.90 -9.82
C ILE A 213 5.89 -23.56 -11.24
N VAL A 214 6.90 -22.70 -11.42
CA VAL A 214 7.40 -22.28 -12.73
C VAL A 214 8.04 -23.44 -13.48
N ILE A 215 8.86 -24.25 -12.81
CA ILE A 215 9.51 -25.43 -13.42
C ILE A 215 8.45 -26.45 -13.84
N GLY A 216 7.47 -26.74 -12.98
CA GLY A 216 6.38 -27.66 -13.31
C GLY A 216 5.57 -27.20 -14.53
N ALA A 217 5.25 -25.92 -14.62
CA ALA A 217 4.54 -25.35 -15.77
C ALA A 217 5.36 -25.42 -17.07
N ARG A 218 6.69 -25.28 -17.00
CA ARG A 218 7.58 -25.48 -18.17
C ARG A 218 7.61 -26.93 -18.61
N ALA A 219 7.71 -27.87 -17.68
CA ALA A 219 7.68 -29.30 -17.99
C ALA A 219 6.37 -29.71 -18.68
N MET A 220 5.23 -29.22 -18.19
CA MET A 220 3.91 -29.48 -18.79
C MET A 220 3.80 -28.91 -20.22
N SER A 221 4.46 -27.81 -20.54
CA SER A 221 4.52 -27.28 -21.91
C SER A 221 5.27 -28.21 -22.85
N ALA A 222 6.39 -28.80 -22.42
CA ALA A 222 7.17 -29.70 -23.19
C ALA A 222 6.42 -30.99 -23.53
N ASP A 223 5.68 -31.56 -22.54
CA ASP A 223 4.87 -32.78 -22.75
C ASP A 223 3.70 -32.53 -23.73
N THR A 224 3.09 -31.35 -23.72
CA THR A 224 2.00 -30.99 -24.62
C THR A 224 2.50 -30.91 -26.09
N SER A 225 3.71 -30.42 -26.30
CA SER A 225 4.31 -30.34 -27.61
C SER A 225 4.69 -31.73 -28.17
N ALA A 226 5.13 -32.65 -27.32
CA ALA A 226 5.50 -34.02 -27.68
C ALA A 226 4.30 -34.92 -28.02
N THR A 227 3.08 -34.58 -27.58
CA THR A 227 1.84 -35.34 -27.85
C THR A 227 1.08 -34.82 -29.07
N ALA A 228 1.51 -33.71 -29.68
CA ALA A 228 0.86 -33.06 -30.80
C ALA A 228 1.53 -33.40 -32.19
N ASP A 229 2.67 -34.12 -32.21
CA ASP A 229 3.36 -34.70 -33.37
C ASP A 229 3.01 -36.20 -33.49
#